data_8840cb6cfb862a4d0fddc45fa9208b2c
#
_entry.id   8840cb6cfb862a4d0fddc45fa9208b2c
#
_cell.length_a   1.000
_cell.length_b   1.000
_cell.length_c   1.000
_cell.angle_alpha   90.00
_cell.angle_beta   90.00
_cell.angle_gamma   90.00
#
_symmetry.space_group_name_H-M   'P 1'
#
loop_
_entity.id
_entity.type
_entity.pdbx_description
1 polymer ?
#
loop_
_entity_poly.entity_id
_entity_poly.type
_entity_poly.pdbx_seq_one_letter_code
_entity_poly.pdbx_strand_id
1 'polypeptide(L)'
;MSTTQSPRSDTRARIIDVALELFAEQGYEKTSLREIADRLGVTKAALYYHFKTKDDIVHGIVDSMAAPIDDTIAWGEGKPWSPELRDELVRRFAAGMFERAPLLRFFHDNQPALRESPAGLEFKARMMAMIRLVHGPDATFQDRLRATMALFSVNWALVLLKQDVEGAGRDGGDGVGGAEPKVATLAEAMDAALEVALENARRIEPSA
;
A
#
# COMPACT_ATOMS: atom_id res chain seq x y z
N MET A 1 2.28 -13.45 23.56
CA MET A 1 1.00 -14.18 23.33
C MET A 1 0.91 -14.43 21.86
N SER A 2 1.16 -15.66 21.40
CA SER A 2 1.13 -16.03 19.97
C SER A 2 -0.32 -16.08 19.53
N THR A 3 -0.71 -15.17 18.67
CA THR A 3 -2.02 -15.22 17.96
C THR A 3 -1.98 -16.38 16.98
N THR A 4 -2.66 -17.45 17.31
CA THR A 4 -2.88 -18.60 16.42
C THR A 4 -3.80 -18.11 15.28
N GLN A 5 -3.22 -17.70 14.15
CA GLN A 5 -4.00 -17.41 12.94
C GLN A 5 -4.78 -18.68 12.54
N SER A 6 -6.08 -18.51 12.25
CA SER A 6 -6.94 -19.60 11.79
C SER A 6 -6.39 -20.14 10.46
N PRO A 7 -6.41 -21.50 10.24
CA PRO A 7 -5.99 -22.10 8.97
C PRO A 7 -6.69 -21.52 7.73
N ARG A 8 -7.88 -20.93 7.91
CA ARG A 8 -8.67 -20.29 6.84
C ARG A 8 -8.07 -18.94 6.42
N SER A 9 -7.54 -18.15 7.37
CA SER A 9 -6.89 -16.86 7.06
C SER A 9 -5.58 -17.07 6.32
N ASP A 10 -4.84 -18.11 6.69
CA ASP A 10 -3.58 -18.50 6.04
C ASP A 10 -3.79 -18.90 4.56
N THR A 11 -4.80 -19.74 4.27
CA THR A 11 -5.10 -20.16 2.88
C THR A 11 -5.55 -18.96 2.02
N ARG A 12 -6.38 -18.06 2.58
CA ARG A 12 -6.83 -16.86 1.86
C ARG A 12 -5.66 -15.94 1.52
N ALA A 13 -4.74 -15.71 2.46
CA ALA A 13 -3.54 -14.91 2.25
C ALA A 13 -2.64 -15.55 1.17
N ARG A 14 -2.38 -16.84 1.24
CA ARG A 14 -1.58 -17.57 0.23
C ARG A 14 -2.18 -17.49 -1.18
N ILE A 15 -3.51 -17.52 -1.32
CA ILE A 15 -4.18 -17.33 -2.62
C ILE A 15 -3.90 -15.93 -3.16
N ILE A 16 -3.95 -14.90 -2.31
CA ILE A 16 -3.64 -13.51 -2.67
C ILE A 16 -2.19 -13.39 -3.12
N ASP A 17 -1.24 -13.97 -2.38
CA ASP A 17 0.19 -13.89 -2.70
C ASP A 17 0.48 -14.52 -4.08
N VAL A 18 -0.02 -15.75 -4.32
CA VAL A 18 0.13 -16.43 -5.61
C VAL A 18 -0.57 -15.70 -6.76
N ALA A 19 -1.72 -15.08 -6.49
CA ALA A 19 -2.41 -14.28 -7.49
C ALA A 19 -1.59 -13.05 -7.86
N LEU A 20 -0.99 -12.36 -6.88
CA LEU A 20 -0.11 -11.20 -7.11
C LEU A 20 1.13 -11.58 -7.94
N GLU A 21 1.76 -12.72 -7.65
CA GLU A 21 2.88 -13.22 -8.44
C GLU A 21 2.48 -13.41 -9.90
N LEU A 22 1.36 -14.11 -10.16
CA LEU A 22 0.87 -14.35 -11.50
C LEU A 22 0.42 -13.06 -12.22
N PHE A 23 -0.19 -12.13 -11.50
CA PHE A 23 -0.57 -10.82 -12.06
C PHE A 23 0.68 -10.01 -12.45
N ALA A 24 1.76 -10.11 -11.68
CA ALA A 24 3.03 -9.45 -12.00
C ALA A 24 3.75 -10.13 -13.19
N GLU A 25 3.71 -11.47 -13.28
CA GLU A 25 4.36 -12.24 -14.34
C GLU A 25 3.69 -12.07 -15.71
N GLN A 26 2.38 -12.16 -15.78
CA GLN A 26 1.64 -12.25 -17.05
C GLN A 26 0.49 -11.26 -17.20
N GLY A 27 0.21 -10.46 -16.18
CA GLY A 27 -0.86 -9.46 -16.15
C GLY A 27 -2.18 -10.02 -15.62
N TYR A 28 -3.02 -9.13 -15.08
CA TYR A 28 -4.33 -9.46 -14.51
C TYR A 28 -5.25 -10.15 -15.53
N GLU A 29 -5.36 -9.60 -16.73
CA GLU A 29 -6.29 -10.12 -17.75
C GLU A 29 -5.99 -11.56 -18.17
N LYS A 30 -4.70 -11.91 -18.29
CA LYS A 30 -4.25 -13.22 -18.76
C LYS A 30 -4.27 -14.28 -17.66
N THR A 31 -4.42 -13.90 -16.40
CA THR A 31 -4.42 -14.83 -15.26
C THR A 31 -5.83 -15.37 -15.00
N SER A 32 -5.94 -16.68 -14.81
CA SER A 32 -7.20 -17.37 -14.47
C SER A 32 -7.17 -17.94 -13.06
N LEU A 33 -8.36 -18.12 -12.45
CA LEU A 33 -8.49 -18.79 -11.15
C LEU A 33 -7.94 -20.22 -11.15
N ARG A 34 -7.95 -20.88 -12.32
CA ARG A 34 -7.39 -22.22 -12.48
C ARG A 34 -5.87 -22.20 -12.33
N GLU A 35 -5.20 -21.29 -13.01
CA GLU A 35 -3.73 -21.14 -12.90
C GLU A 35 -3.29 -20.81 -11.48
N ILE A 36 -4.06 -19.97 -10.77
CA ILE A 36 -3.81 -19.66 -9.37
C ILE A 36 -3.93 -20.94 -8.52
N ALA A 37 -4.98 -21.75 -8.72
CA ALA A 37 -5.17 -23.01 -8.01
C ALA A 37 -4.05 -24.01 -8.31
N ASP A 38 -3.68 -24.16 -9.59
CA ASP A 38 -2.62 -25.05 -10.05
C ASP A 38 -1.24 -24.64 -9.45
N ARG A 39 -0.92 -23.33 -9.48
CA ARG A 39 0.32 -22.78 -8.89
C ARG A 39 0.38 -22.96 -7.37
N LEU A 40 -0.75 -22.82 -6.69
CA LEU A 40 -0.85 -23.01 -5.24
C LEU A 40 -0.86 -24.48 -4.82
N GLY A 41 -1.07 -25.41 -5.75
CA GLY A 41 -1.18 -26.84 -5.47
C GLY A 41 -2.47 -27.26 -4.78
N VAL A 42 -3.56 -26.49 -5.00
CA VAL A 42 -4.89 -26.79 -4.43
C VAL A 42 -5.91 -27.14 -5.52
N THR A 43 -6.99 -27.79 -5.13
CA THR A 43 -8.09 -28.06 -6.06
C THR A 43 -8.81 -26.74 -6.41
N LYS A 44 -9.35 -26.68 -7.64
CA LYS A 44 -10.21 -25.57 -8.06
C LYS A 44 -11.36 -25.32 -7.08
N ALA A 45 -11.97 -26.40 -6.53
CA ALA A 45 -13.03 -26.30 -5.55
C ALA A 45 -12.59 -25.63 -4.24
N ALA A 46 -11.37 -25.92 -3.77
CA ALA A 46 -10.82 -25.30 -2.59
C ALA A 46 -10.57 -23.80 -2.81
N LEU A 47 -10.06 -23.39 -3.98
CA LEU A 47 -9.91 -21.97 -4.32
C LEU A 47 -11.29 -21.28 -4.38
N TYR A 48 -12.28 -21.87 -5.08
CA TYR A 48 -13.63 -21.31 -5.22
C TYR A 48 -14.38 -21.21 -3.89
N TYR A 49 -13.96 -21.92 -2.86
CA TYR A 49 -14.49 -21.75 -1.51
C TYR A 49 -14.13 -20.37 -0.94
N HIS A 50 -12.93 -19.87 -1.25
CA HIS A 50 -12.43 -18.59 -0.76
C HIS A 50 -12.76 -17.42 -1.69
N PHE A 51 -12.66 -17.61 -3.01
CA PHE A 51 -12.86 -16.59 -4.03
C PHE A 51 -13.65 -17.15 -5.20
N LYS A 52 -14.79 -16.54 -5.51
CA LYS A 52 -15.68 -16.99 -6.61
C LYS A 52 -15.25 -16.46 -7.95
N THR A 53 -14.64 -15.27 -7.98
CA THR A 53 -14.22 -14.56 -9.18
C THR A 53 -12.79 -14.01 -9.00
N LYS A 54 -12.17 -13.56 -10.10
CA LYS A 54 -10.92 -12.80 -10.05
C LYS A 54 -11.10 -11.47 -9.31
N ASP A 55 -12.26 -10.85 -9.48
CA ASP A 55 -12.58 -9.58 -8.81
C ASP A 55 -12.65 -9.75 -7.28
N ASP A 56 -13.11 -10.91 -6.79
CA ASP A 56 -13.08 -11.21 -5.35
C ASP A 56 -11.64 -11.28 -4.82
N ILE A 57 -10.68 -11.78 -5.64
CA ILE A 57 -9.26 -11.77 -5.27
C ILE A 57 -8.73 -10.35 -5.25
N VAL A 58 -9.07 -9.52 -6.24
CA VAL A 58 -8.70 -8.10 -6.26
C VAL A 58 -9.25 -7.36 -5.04
N HIS A 59 -10.51 -7.63 -4.66
CA HIS A 59 -11.10 -7.11 -3.43
C HIS A 59 -10.27 -7.54 -2.21
N GLY A 60 -9.90 -8.82 -2.12
CA GLY A 60 -9.04 -9.33 -1.06
C GLY A 60 -7.66 -8.69 -1.02
N ILE A 61 -7.06 -8.37 -2.17
CA ILE A 61 -5.81 -7.61 -2.28
C ILE A 61 -5.98 -6.21 -1.69
N VAL A 62 -7.04 -5.50 -2.12
CA VAL A 62 -7.33 -4.14 -1.65
C VAL A 62 -7.61 -4.12 -0.14
N ASP A 63 -8.39 -5.07 0.37
CA ASP A 63 -8.64 -5.22 1.81
C ASP A 63 -7.35 -5.47 2.59
N SER A 64 -6.49 -6.37 2.09
CA SER A 64 -5.20 -6.65 2.74
C SER A 64 -4.29 -5.43 2.75
N MET A 65 -4.33 -4.60 1.69
CA MET A 65 -3.59 -3.34 1.62
C MET A 65 -4.18 -2.28 2.56
N ALA A 66 -5.49 -2.25 2.72
CA ALA A 66 -6.19 -1.29 3.55
C ALA A 66 -6.14 -1.63 5.06
N ALA A 67 -5.91 -2.88 5.43
CA ALA A 67 -5.93 -3.33 6.82
C ALA A 67 -5.08 -2.45 7.78
N PRO A 68 -3.82 -2.08 7.49
CA PRO A 68 -3.07 -1.20 8.38
C PRO A 68 -3.61 0.23 8.44
N ILE A 69 -4.34 0.66 7.42
CA ILE A 69 -5.05 1.96 7.44
C ILE A 69 -6.19 1.86 8.45
N ASP A 70 -7.01 0.80 8.37
CA ASP A 70 -8.13 0.55 9.26
C ASP A 70 -7.65 0.41 10.72
N ASP A 71 -6.54 -0.33 10.96
CA ASP A 71 -5.92 -0.49 12.28
C ASP A 71 -5.42 0.86 12.83
N THR A 72 -4.83 1.71 11.98
CA THR A 72 -4.34 3.03 12.35
C THR A 72 -5.50 3.97 12.66
N ILE A 73 -6.57 3.94 11.85
CA ILE A 73 -7.79 4.71 12.10
C ILE A 73 -8.41 4.29 13.43
N ALA A 74 -8.63 3.00 13.65
CA ALA A 74 -9.22 2.48 14.89
C ALA A 74 -8.38 2.85 16.13
N TRP A 75 -7.04 2.85 15.98
CA TRP A 75 -6.15 3.29 17.05
C TRP A 75 -6.26 4.78 17.36
N GLY A 76 -6.44 5.62 16.33
CA GLY A 76 -6.49 7.08 16.44
C GLY A 76 -7.85 7.64 16.83
N GLU A 77 -8.94 6.95 16.45
CA GLU A 77 -10.30 7.38 16.75
C GLU A 77 -10.57 7.54 18.24
N GLY A 78 -11.32 8.58 18.60
CA GLY A 78 -11.65 8.89 19.99
C GLY A 78 -10.54 9.54 20.80
N LYS A 79 -9.33 9.70 20.26
CA LYS A 79 -8.24 10.45 20.92
C LYS A 79 -8.35 11.94 20.59
N PRO A 80 -8.10 12.83 21.55
CA PRO A 80 -8.02 14.27 21.27
C PRO A 80 -6.86 14.51 20.29
N TRP A 81 -7.12 15.32 19.28
CA TRP A 81 -6.10 15.66 18.30
C TRP A 81 -4.94 16.43 18.94
N SER A 82 -3.72 16.05 18.61
CA SER A 82 -2.49 16.71 19.02
C SER A 82 -1.39 16.51 17.99
N PRO A 83 -0.31 17.33 18.00
CA PRO A 83 0.86 17.12 17.13
C PRO A 83 1.48 15.73 17.31
N GLU A 84 1.50 15.20 18.52
CA GLU A 84 2.05 13.86 18.83
C GLU A 84 1.17 12.75 18.22
N LEU A 85 -0.16 12.89 18.34
CA LEU A 85 -1.11 11.96 17.71
C LEU A 85 -0.94 11.96 16.18
N ARG A 86 -0.87 13.14 15.58
CA ARG A 86 -0.62 13.31 14.15
C ARG A 86 0.65 12.60 13.69
N ASP A 87 1.77 12.87 14.36
CA ASP A 87 3.06 12.26 14.02
C ASP A 87 3.02 10.73 14.16
N GLU A 88 2.35 10.21 15.19
CA GLU A 88 2.21 8.77 15.39
C GLU A 88 1.28 8.12 14.35
N LEU A 89 0.21 8.79 13.93
CA LEU A 89 -0.65 8.35 12.83
C LEU A 89 0.14 8.19 11.53
N VAL A 90 0.99 9.17 11.20
CA VAL A 90 1.86 9.11 10.01
C VAL A 90 2.86 7.95 10.10
N ARG A 91 3.50 7.73 11.26
CA ARG A 91 4.44 6.62 11.45
C ARG A 91 3.76 5.25 11.29
N ARG A 92 2.60 5.05 11.92
CA ARG A 92 1.84 3.79 11.81
C ARG A 92 1.40 3.52 10.38
N PHE A 93 0.89 4.54 9.71
CA PHE A 93 0.52 4.45 8.31
C PHE A 93 1.72 4.05 7.44
N ALA A 94 2.86 4.74 7.58
CA ALA A 94 4.06 4.44 6.82
C ALA A 94 4.54 3.01 7.06
N ALA A 95 4.66 2.58 8.31
CA ALA A 95 5.09 1.22 8.66
C ALA A 95 4.16 0.16 8.02
N GLY A 96 2.84 0.33 8.14
CA GLY A 96 1.87 -0.61 7.59
C GLY A 96 1.86 -0.65 6.07
N MET A 97 2.11 0.48 5.38
CA MET A 97 2.18 0.52 3.92
C MET A 97 3.46 -0.16 3.41
N PHE A 98 4.59 0.05 4.06
CA PHE A 98 5.85 -0.57 3.64
C PHE A 98 5.86 -2.08 3.80
N GLU A 99 5.25 -2.63 4.85
CA GLU A 99 5.05 -4.07 5.00
C GLU A 99 4.26 -4.69 3.84
N ARG A 100 3.51 -3.87 3.09
CA ARG A 100 2.65 -4.27 1.98
C ARG A 100 3.11 -3.74 0.62
N ALA A 101 4.40 -3.44 0.48
CA ALA A 101 4.98 -2.93 -0.77
C ALA A 101 4.58 -3.71 -2.03
N PRO A 102 4.51 -5.06 -2.06
CA PRO A 102 4.04 -5.81 -3.23
C PRO A 102 2.59 -5.51 -3.60
N LEU A 103 1.69 -5.34 -2.61
CA LEU A 103 0.29 -4.99 -2.83
C LEU A 103 0.14 -3.58 -3.39
N LEU A 104 0.90 -2.63 -2.86
CA LEU A 104 0.93 -1.25 -3.36
C LEU A 104 1.39 -1.18 -4.81
N ARG A 105 2.39 -1.99 -5.18
CA ARG A 105 2.86 -2.08 -6.57
C ARG A 105 1.74 -2.56 -7.50
N PHE A 106 1.08 -3.65 -7.15
CA PHE A 106 -0.06 -4.17 -7.92
C PHE A 106 -1.16 -3.11 -8.07
N PHE A 107 -1.51 -2.42 -6.98
CA PHE A 107 -2.53 -1.38 -7.01
C PHE A 107 -2.13 -0.23 -7.93
N HIS A 108 -0.87 0.21 -7.88
CA HIS A 108 -0.36 1.28 -8.74
C HIS A 108 -0.41 0.87 -10.23
N ASP A 109 0.07 -0.32 -10.56
CA ASP A 109 0.14 -0.82 -11.94
C ASP A 109 -1.25 -1.05 -12.55
N ASN A 110 -2.28 -1.28 -11.72
CA ASN A 110 -3.67 -1.52 -12.15
C ASN A 110 -4.64 -0.37 -11.79
N GLN A 111 -4.13 0.79 -11.42
CA GLN A 111 -4.92 1.94 -10.95
C GLN A 111 -6.09 2.33 -11.88
N PRO A 112 -5.97 2.36 -13.23
CA PRO A 112 -7.09 2.69 -14.10
C PRO A 112 -8.29 1.74 -13.94
N ALA A 113 -8.03 0.43 -13.83
CA ALA A 113 -9.07 -0.58 -13.67
C ALA A 113 -9.68 -0.59 -12.25
N LEU A 114 -8.88 -0.26 -11.22
CA LEU A 114 -9.30 -0.27 -9.83
C LEU A 114 -10.01 1.01 -9.40
N ARG A 115 -9.72 2.15 -10.04
CA ARG A 115 -10.17 3.48 -9.60
C ARG A 115 -11.68 3.60 -9.41
N GLU A 116 -12.48 2.97 -10.27
CA GLU A 116 -13.94 3.03 -10.26
C GLU A 116 -14.57 1.72 -9.76
N SER A 117 -13.75 0.73 -9.40
CA SER A 117 -14.23 -0.51 -8.82
C SER A 117 -14.77 -0.29 -7.40
N PRO A 118 -15.68 -1.12 -6.90
CA PRO A 118 -16.14 -1.05 -5.51
C PRO A 118 -14.97 -1.06 -4.52
N ALA A 119 -13.99 -1.94 -4.71
CA ALA A 119 -12.79 -2.03 -3.88
C ALA A 119 -11.95 -0.74 -3.89
N GLY A 120 -11.76 -0.12 -5.06
CA GLY A 120 -11.03 1.14 -5.18
C GLY A 120 -11.76 2.32 -4.51
N LEU A 121 -13.09 2.36 -4.59
CA LEU A 121 -13.89 3.37 -3.90
C LEU A 121 -13.83 3.22 -2.39
N GLU A 122 -13.86 1.99 -1.88
CA GLU A 122 -13.69 1.70 -0.45
C GLU A 122 -12.29 2.09 0.03
N PHE A 123 -11.24 1.75 -0.70
CA PHE A 123 -9.88 2.17 -0.38
C PHE A 123 -9.76 3.69 -0.32
N LYS A 124 -10.34 4.39 -1.31
CA LYS A 124 -10.38 5.87 -1.32
C LYS A 124 -11.08 6.42 -0.08
N ALA A 125 -12.19 5.82 0.35
CA ALA A 125 -12.91 6.25 1.54
C ALA A 125 -12.07 6.09 2.82
N ARG A 126 -11.33 4.97 2.97
CA ARG A 126 -10.37 4.72 4.05
C ARG A 126 -9.24 5.75 4.05
N MET A 127 -8.64 6.02 2.88
CA MET A 127 -7.62 7.06 2.74
C MET A 127 -8.13 8.45 3.14
N MET A 128 -9.35 8.81 2.75
CA MET A 128 -9.95 10.10 3.15
C MET A 128 -10.23 10.16 4.65
N ALA A 129 -10.60 9.05 5.29
CA ALA A 129 -10.73 8.97 6.74
C ALA A 129 -9.38 9.16 7.45
N MET A 130 -8.33 8.50 6.96
CA MET A 130 -6.97 8.64 7.48
C MET A 130 -6.46 10.09 7.36
N ILE A 131 -6.67 10.74 6.20
CA ILE A 131 -6.30 12.14 5.97
C ILE A 131 -7.00 13.05 7.00
N ARG A 132 -8.30 12.81 7.26
CA ARG A 132 -9.06 13.60 8.26
C ARG A 132 -8.47 13.47 9.68
N LEU A 133 -8.04 12.28 10.06
CA LEU A 133 -7.40 12.08 11.37
C LEU A 133 -6.06 12.83 11.45
N VAL A 134 -5.26 12.80 10.39
CA VAL A 134 -3.94 13.47 10.37
C VAL A 134 -4.08 14.98 10.46
N HIS A 135 -5.01 15.60 9.72
CA HIS A 135 -5.15 17.06 9.79
C HIS A 135 -5.96 17.55 10.98
N GLY A 136 -6.75 16.68 11.63
CA GLY A 136 -7.58 17.05 12.77
C GLY A 136 -8.83 17.88 12.42
N PRO A 137 -9.58 18.31 13.47
CA PRO A 137 -10.73 19.17 13.32
C PRO A 137 -10.31 20.57 12.86
N ASP A 138 -11.24 21.33 12.27
CA ASP A 138 -11.10 22.74 11.88
C ASP A 138 -9.91 23.06 10.94
N ALA A 139 -9.40 22.03 10.26
CA ALA A 139 -8.27 22.14 9.35
C ALA A 139 -8.57 23.04 8.14
N THR A 140 -7.66 23.96 7.85
CA THR A 140 -7.68 24.79 6.64
C THR A 140 -7.52 23.90 5.38
N PHE A 141 -7.80 24.49 4.21
CA PHE A 141 -7.51 23.79 2.95
C PHE A 141 -6.01 23.41 2.83
N GLN A 142 -5.14 24.31 3.30
CA GLN A 142 -3.68 24.08 3.29
C GLN A 142 -3.29 22.89 4.19
N ASP A 143 -3.91 22.75 5.37
CA ASP A 143 -3.62 21.63 6.28
C ASP A 143 -4.11 20.29 5.71
N ARG A 144 -5.30 20.29 5.08
CA ARG A 144 -5.80 19.11 4.35
C ARG A 144 -4.87 18.70 3.21
N LEU A 145 -4.31 19.68 2.47
CA LEU A 145 -3.34 19.42 1.42
C LEU A 145 -2.04 18.85 2.00
N ARG A 146 -1.53 19.40 3.11
CA ARG A 146 -0.32 18.91 3.80
C ARG A 146 -0.51 17.47 4.28
N ALA A 147 -1.64 17.16 4.92
CA ALA A 147 -1.97 15.79 5.34
C ALA A 147 -2.02 14.82 4.15
N THR A 148 -2.65 15.26 3.06
CA THR A 148 -2.69 14.48 1.81
C THR A 148 -1.28 14.21 1.28
N MET A 149 -0.44 15.24 1.15
CA MET A 149 0.94 15.10 0.68
C MET A 149 1.79 14.20 1.59
N ALA A 150 1.60 14.31 2.92
CA ALA A 150 2.29 13.47 3.88
C ALA A 150 2.01 11.97 3.66
N LEU A 151 0.75 11.58 3.49
CA LEU A 151 0.40 10.18 3.26
C LEU A 151 0.75 9.70 1.85
N PHE A 152 0.59 10.56 0.83
CA PHE A 152 0.94 10.22 -0.54
C PHE A 152 2.45 10.09 -0.77
N SER A 153 3.31 10.82 -0.04
CA SER A 153 4.76 10.69 -0.16
C SER A 153 5.24 9.28 0.18
N VAL A 154 4.60 8.62 1.16
CA VAL A 154 4.89 7.22 1.51
C VAL A 154 4.62 6.27 0.33
N ASN A 155 3.48 6.44 -0.35
CA ASN A 155 3.15 5.61 -1.51
C ASN A 155 4.05 5.90 -2.72
N TRP A 156 4.39 7.18 -2.95
CA TRP A 156 5.23 7.60 -4.06
C TRP A 156 6.69 7.12 -3.94
N ALA A 157 7.21 6.97 -2.73
CA ALA A 157 8.56 6.46 -2.52
C ALA A 157 8.78 5.07 -3.14
N LEU A 158 7.79 4.18 -3.06
CA LEU A 158 7.84 2.86 -3.70
C LEU A 158 7.80 2.93 -5.22
N VAL A 159 7.09 3.92 -5.78
CA VAL A 159 7.04 4.16 -7.23
C VAL A 159 8.40 4.66 -7.73
N LEU A 160 9.01 5.62 -7.02
CA LEU A 160 10.33 6.15 -7.35
C LEU A 160 11.40 5.05 -7.24
N LEU A 161 11.37 4.27 -6.17
CA LEU A 161 12.31 3.15 -5.99
C LEU A 161 12.22 2.15 -7.16
N LYS A 162 11.01 1.84 -7.65
CA LYS A 162 10.80 0.98 -8.82
C LYS A 162 11.43 1.59 -10.07
N GLN A 163 11.20 2.88 -10.31
CA GLN A 163 11.76 3.58 -11.48
C GLN A 163 13.30 3.59 -11.46
N ASP A 164 13.90 3.81 -10.29
CA ASP A 164 15.36 3.79 -10.13
C ASP A 164 15.95 2.42 -10.44
N VAL A 165 15.31 1.33 -9.95
CA VAL A 165 15.72 -0.06 -10.23
C VAL A 165 15.58 -0.39 -11.72
N GLU A 166 14.48 0.00 -12.37
CA GLU A 166 14.24 -0.24 -13.80
C GLU A 166 15.17 0.59 -14.69
N GLY A 167 15.49 1.82 -14.26
CA GLY A 167 16.43 2.71 -14.96
C GLY A 167 17.86 2.17 -14.94
N ALA A 168 18.33 1.72 -13.77
CA ALA A 168 19.66 1.12 -13.61
C ALA A 168 19.85 -0.15 -14.47
N GLY A 169 18.78 -0.92 -14.70
CA GLY A 169 18.81 -2.11 -15.56
C GLY A 169 18.89 -1.82 -17.07
N ARG A 170 18.54 -0.60 -17.51
CA ARG A 170 18.57 -0.20 -18.94
C ARG A 170 19.87 0.45 -19.36
N ASP A 171 20.60 1.10 -18.46
CA ASP A 171 21.88 1.79 -18.74
C ASP A 171 23.11 0.86 -18.68
N GLY A 172 22.95 -0.42 -18.47
CA GLY A 172 24.02 -1.43 -18.43
C GLY A 172 24.67 -1.79 -19.79
N GLY A 173 24.45 -1.01 -20.85
CA GLY A 173 25.02 -1.18 -22.18
C GLY A 173 25.94 -0.02 -22.58
N ASP A 174 27.26 -0.27 -22.62
CA ASP A 174 28.30 0.54 -23.27
C ASP A 174 28.42 2.02 -22.86
N GLY A 175 28.86 2.29 -21.65
CA GLY A 175 29.19 3.66 -21.22
C GLY A 175 30.45 3.75 -20.37
N VAL A 176 31.49 4.34 -20.92
CA VAL A 176 32.79 4.61 -20.33
C VAL A 176 32.63 5.48 -19.06
N GLY A 177 33.00 4.95 -17.87
CA GLY A 177 33.57 5.79 -16.78
C GLY A 177 32.63 6.69 -15.99
N GLY A 178 31.31 6.43 -15.92
CA GLY A 178 30.40 7.11 -14.99
C GLY A 178 30.19 6.27 -13.72
N ALA A 179 30.15 6.92 -12.54
CA ALA A 179 29.75 6.26 -11.31
C ALA A 179 28.36 5.61 -11.52
N GLU A 180 28.23 4.32 -11.19
CA GLU A 180 26.93 3.62 -11.24
C GLU A 180 25.90 4.44 -10.45
N PRO A 181 24.70 4.71 -11.00
CA PRO A 181 23.68 5.41 -10.26
C PRO A 181 23.35 4.61 -9.00
N LYS A 182 23.57 5.21 -7.83
CA LYS A 182 23.27 4.58 -6.55
C LYS A 182 21.77 4.44 -6.41
N VAL A 183 21.23 3.25 -6.70
CA VAL A 183 19.82 2.92 -6.45
C VAL A 183 19.62 2.83 -4.94
N ALA A 184 18.63 3.56 -4.41
CA ALA A 184 18.28 3.48 -3.01
C ALA A 184 17.80 2.06 -2.65
N THR A 185 18.14 1.60 -1.47
CA THR A 185 17.54 0.39 -0.90
C THR A 185 16.10 0.66 -0.47
N LEU A 186 15.31 -0.40 -0.29
CA LEU A 186 13.95 -0.25 0.25
C LEU A 186 13.96 0.45 1.61
N ALA A 187 14.94 0.14 2.48
CA ALA A 187 15.06 0.77 3.79
C ALA A 187 15.36 2.28 3.67
N GLU A 188 16.31 2.68 2.82
CA GLU A 188 16.62 4.09 2.58
C GLU A 188 15.41 4.84 1.99
N ALA A 189 14.66 4.23 1.08
CA ALA A 189 13.44 4.82 0.52
C ALA A 189 12.34 4.97 1.57
N MET A 190 12.21 4.01 2.49
CA MET A 190 11.27 4.05 3.61
C MET A 190 11.60 5.18 4.58
N ASP A 191 12.85 5.30 4.98
CA ASP A 191 13.31 6.35 5.90
C ASP A 191 13.10 7.74 5.29
N ALA A 192 13.50 7.93 4.03
CA ALA A 192 13.30 9.19 3.31
C ALA A 192 11.81 9.54 3.17
N ALA A 193 10.96 8.56 2.85
CA ALA A 193 9.52 8.78 2.74
C ALA A 193 8.87 9.18 4.07
N LEU A 194 9.28 8.54 5.18
CA LEU A 194 8.78 8.87 6.50
C LEU A 194 9.24 10.27 6.93
N GLU A 195 10.49 10.66 6.65
CA GLU A 195 11.01 11.99 6.92
C GLU A 195 10.19 13.07 6.18
N VAL A 196 10.02 12.93 4.87
CA VAL A 196 9.21 13.84 4.04
C VAL A 196 7.74 13.88 4.51
N ALA A 197 7.17 12.74 4.87
CA ALA A 197 5.81 12.67 5.38
C ALA A 197 5.65 13.45 6.69
N LEU A 198 6.57 13.26 7.63
CA LEU A 198 6.57 13.96 8.91
C LEU A 198 6.83 15.47 8.74
N GLU A 199 7.74 15.88 7.87
CA GLU A 199 7.97 17.30 7.57
C GLU A 199 6.69 17.99 7.07
N ASN A 200 5.98 17.37 6.13
CA ASN A 200 4.71 17.90 5.64
C ASN A 200 3.64 17.95 6.73
N ALA A 201 3.50 16.88 7.51
CA ALA A 201 2.51 16.78 8.58
C ALA A 201 2.76 17.80 9.69
N ARG A 202 4.01 18.00 10.11
CA ARG A 202 4.38 18.92 11.21
C ARG A 202 4.08 20.40 10.95
N ARG A 203 3.85 20.76 9.71
CA ARG A 203 3.39 22.11 9.33
C ARG A 203 1.89 22.32 9.53
N ILE A 204 1.16 21.27 9.95
CA ILE A 204 -0.25 21.36 10.36
C ILE A 204 -0.28 21.81 11.82
N GLU A 205 -0.79 23.00 12.08
CA GLU A 205 -0.86 23.57 13.41
C GLU A 205 -2.24 23.31 14.03
N PRO A 206 -2.34 23.14 15.36
CA PRO A 206 -3.63 23.10 16.03
C PRO A 206 -4.35 24.43 15.83
N SER A 207 -5.66 24.38 15.56
CA SER A 207 -6.49 25.58 15.57
C SER A 207 -6.45 26.20 16.97
N ALA A 208 -6.19 27.51 17.03
CA ALA A 208 -6.10 28.27 18.25
C ALA A 208 -7.47 28.35 18.98
#